data_a02dce0c5b08c77c1eab40dd6039e6c1
#
_entry.id   a02dce0c5b08c77c1eab40dd6039e6c1
#
_cell.length_a   1.000
_cell.length_b   1.000
_cell.length_c   1.000
_cell.angle_alpha   90.00
_cell.angle_beta   90.00
_cell.angle_gamma   90.00
#
_symmetry.space_group_name_H-M   'P 1'
#
loop_
_entity.id
_entity.type
_entity.pdbx_description
1 polymer ?
#
loop_
_entity_poly.entity_id
_entity_poly.type
_entity_poly.pdbx_seq_one_letter_code
_entity_poly.pdbx_strand_id
1 'polypeptide(L)'
;HFTTAKAHITRLGGRVEELVKAEGLESSSTLPFKGNIDLDALERCIQRETPANIPFVRLEAGTNLIGGQPISYENMKAATAICRRHGILTVLDASLLQDNLYFIKTRETALADKSVRQITRMIADLFDIIYFSARKFGFARGGAILVRDAALFHSMEDLIPMFEGFLTYGGMSVKEMEAMTVGFEESMDMDVISQGPQFIDYCVNRLADYGVPVITPGGGLGAHIDVKAFLPHVPQTQYSAGALSCALYICGGIRGMERGTLSEEREPDGTERIASMELLRLAFPRRVFTLSQTEYVIDRVKWLYD
;
A
#
# COMPACT_ATOMS: atom_id res chain seq x y z
N HIS A 1 -4.90 -5.72 -0.69
CA HIS A 1 -3.70 -6.50 -1.07
C HIS A 1 -2.91 -5.83 -2.19
N PHE A 2 -1.67 -6.25 -2.40
CA PHE A 2 -0.92 -5.90 -3.60
C PHE A 2 -1.04 -7.04 -4.62
N THR A 3 -1.30 -6.72 -5.89
CA THR A 3 -1.64 -7.71 -6.94
C THR A 3 -0.65 -8.86 -7.07
N THR A 4 0.66 -8.59 -7.02
CA THR A 4 1.68 -9.66 -7.12
C THR A 4 1.63 -10.62 -5.94
N ALA A 5 1.35 -10.15 -4.72
CA ALA A 5 1.22 -11.03 -3.56
C ALA A 5 0.01 -11.96 -3.70
N LYS A 6 -1.14 -11.45 -4.17
CA LYS A 6 -2.31 -12.27 -4.48
C LYS A 6 -2.00 -13.32 -5.54
N ALA A 7 -1.34 -12.92 -6.64
CA ALA A 7 -1.01 -13.84 -7.72
C ALA A 7 -0.14 -15.03 -7.27
N HIS A 8 0.84 -14.81 -6.38
CA HIS A 8 1.64 -15.89 -5.82
C HIS A 8 0.82 -16.85 -4.95
N ILE A 9 -0.10 -16.32 -4.15
CA ILE A 9 -0.98 -17.12 -3.29
C ILE A 9 -1.93 -17.97 -4.14
N THR A 10 -2.60 -17.35 -5.11
CA THR A 10 -3.57 -18.05 -5.98
C THR A 10 -2.91 -19.11 -6.86
N ARG A 11 -1.69 -18.85 -7.34
CA ARG A 11 -0.91 -19.84 -8.10
C ARG A 11 -0.56 -21.10 -7.28
N LEU A 12 -0.42 -20.97 -5.98
CA LEU A 12 -0.20 -22.09 -5.06
C LEU A 12 -1.52 -22.75 -4.58
N GLY A 13 -2.67 -22.37 -5.15
CA GLY A 13 -3.98 -22.89 -4.78
C GLY A 13 -4.59 -22.24 -3.55
N GLY A 14 -3.97 -21.20 -3.01
CA GLY A 14 -4.50 -20.43 -1.90
C GLY A 14 -5.58 -19.43 -2.33
N ARG A 15 -6.39 -19.00 -1.38
CA ARG A 15 -7.39 -17.93 -1.55
C ARG A 15 -7.01 -16.73 -0.70
N VAL A 16 -7.21 -15.54 -1.23
CA VAL A 16 -7.06 -14.28 -0.50
C VAL A 16 -8.44 -13.76 -0.13
N GLU A 17 -8.64 -13.48 1.14
CA GLU A 17 -9.82 -12.79 1.65
C GLU A 17 -9.45 -11.40 2.14
N GLU A 18 -10.16 -10.39 1.65
CA GLU A 18 -9.90 -8.99 1.97
C GLU A 18 -10.82 -8.52 3.07
N LEU A 19 -10.24 -8.07 4.16
CA LEU A 19 -10.96 -7.67 5.37
C LEU A 19 -10.81 -6.15 5.57
N VAL A 20 -11.12 -5.37 4.53
CA VAL A 20 -11.11 -3.91 4.57
C VAL A 20 -12.42 -3.42 5.18
N LYS A 21 -12.37 -2.36 6.00
CA LYS A 21 -13.58 -1.70 6.48
C LYS A 21 -14.35 -1.07 5.33
N ALA A 22 -15.69 -1.11 5.37
CA ALA A 22 -16.54 -0.55 4.32
C ALA A 22 -16.22 0.93 4.04
N GLU A 23 -16.00 1.72 5.09
CA GLU A 23 -15.64 3.13 4.99
C GLU A 23 -14.27 3.37 4.32
N GLY A 24 -13.40 2.37 4.32
CA GLY A 24 -12.12 2.38 3.61
C GLY A 24 -12.29 2.35 2.09
N LEU A 25 -13.42 1.85 1.60
CA LEU A 25 -13.75 1.78 0.17
C LEU A 25 -14.53 3.02 -0.31
N GLU A 26 -14.87 3.95 0.59
CA GLU A 26 -15.54 5.20 0.25
C GLU A 26 -14.52 6.28 -0.08
N SER A 27 -14.53 6.82 -1.30
CA SER A 27 -13.57 7.82 -1.77
C SER A 27 -13.57 9.07 -0.90
N SER A 28 -14.75 9.56 -0.52
CA SER A 28 -14.96 10.79 0.25
C SER A 28 -14.93 10.62 1.77
N SER A 29 -14.77 9.40 2.28
CA SER A 29 -14.67 9.17 3.72
C SER A 29 -13.45 9.89 4.30
N THR A 30 -13.65 10.59 5.42
CA THR A 30 -12.60 11.37 6.09
C THR A 30 -11.88 10.61 7.21
N LEU A 31 -12.07 9.31 7.31
CA LEU A 31 -11.41 8.49 8.32
C LEU A 31 -9.87 8.59 8.19
N PRO A 32 -9.16 8.85 9.30
CA PRO A 32 -7.71 9.08 9.27
C PRO A 32 -6.90 7.83 8.88
N PHE A 33 -7.44 6.63 9.10
CA PHE A 33 -6.79 5.35 8.86
C PHE A 33 -7.72 4.39 8.10
N LYS A 34 -7.99 4.72 6.83
CA LYS A 34 -8.87 3.91 5.95
C LYS A 34 -8.28 2.55 5.61
N GLY A 35 -6.96 2.36 5.79
CA GLY A 35 -6.28 1.09 5.62
C GLY A 35 -6.47 0.09 6.78
N ASN A 36 -7.16 0.48 7.85
CA ASN A 36 -7.42 -0.41 8.98
C ASN A 36 -8.19 -1.66 8.55
N ILE A 37 -7.73 -2.82 9.04
CA ILE A 37 -8.47 -4.08 8.89
C ILE A 37 -9.74 -4.06 9.76
N ASP A 38 -10.82 -4.65 9.25
CA ASP A 38 -12.02 -4.92 10.04
C ASP A 38 -11.76 -6.09 11.01
N LEU A 39 -11.63 -5.77 12.30
CA LEU A 39 -11.29 -6.74 13.34
C LEU A 39 -12.42 -7.74 13.58
N ASP A 40 -13.67 -7.32 13.47
CA ASP A 40 -14.83 -8.20 13.61
C ASP A 40 -14.93 -9.16 12.41
N ALA A 41 -14.64 -8.68 11.21
CA ALA A 41 -14.55 -9.51 10.01
C ALA A 41 -13.40 -10.53 10.14
N LEU A 42 -12.26 -10.13 10.73
CA LEU A 42 -11.14 -11.03 11.01
C LEU A 42 -11.54 -12.17 11.95
N GLU A 43 -12.18 -11.86 13.06
CA GLU A 43 -12.68 -12.87 14.02
C GLU A 43 -13.69 -13.81 13.34
N ARG A 44 -14.67 -13.29 12.60
CA ARG A 44 -15.63 -14.10 11.84
C ARG A 44 -14.96 -14.98 10.79
N CYS A 45 -13.94 -14.47 10.09
CA CYS A 45 -13.17 -15.24 9.12
C CYS A 45 -12.45 -16.42 9.79
N ILE A 46 -11.77 -16.18 10.92
CA ILE A 46 -11.08 -17.23 11.69
C ILE A 46 -12.06 -18.30 12.18
N GLN A 47 -13.23 -17.91 12.66
CA GLN A 47 -14.24 -18.86 13.10
C GLN A 47 -14.80 -19.71 11.95
N ARG A 48 -15.02 -19.10 10.78
CA ARG A 48 -15.56 -19.78 9.59
C ARG A 48 -14.57 -20.76 8.97
N GLU A 49 -13.32 -20.31 8.77
CA GLU A 49 -12.30 -21.07 8.03
C GLU A 49 -11.51 -22.05 8.91
N THR A 50 -11.57 -21.92 10.22
CA THR A 50 -10.72 -22.55 11.23
C THR A 50 -9.25 -22.11 11.16
N PRO A 51 -8.55 -21.94 12.30
CA PRO A 51 -7.16 -21.43 12.30
C PRO A 51 -6.18 -22.26 11.47
N ALA A 52 -6.37 -23.60 11.41
CA ALA A 52 -5.49 -24.50 10.68
C ALA A 52 -5.50 -24.27 9.16
N ASN A 53 -6.56 -23.67 8.62
CA ASN A 53 -6.71 -23.36 7.20
C ASN A 53 -6.21 -21.93 6.84
N ILE A 54 -5.79 -21.15 7.84
CA ILE A 54 -5.29 -19.79 7.65
C ILE A 54 -3.78 -19.77 7.93
N PRO A 55 -2.94 -19.87 6.91
CA PRO A 55 -1.49 -19.92 7.10
C PRO A 55 -0.94 -18.61 7.68
N PHE A 56 -1.51 -17.47 7.31
CA PHE A 56 -1.13 -16.17 7.84
C PHE A 56 -2.19 -15.11 7.61
N VAL A 57 -2.13 -14.05 8.42
CA VAL A 57 -2.82 -12.77 8.18
C VAL A 57 -1.78 -11.72 7.80
N ARG A 58 -1.98 -11.06 6.66
CA ARG A 58 -1.08 -10.03 6.15
C ARG A 58 -1.71 -8.65 6.29
N LEU A 59 -0.98 -7.74 6.91
CA LEU A 59 -1.29 -6.31 6.91
C LEU A 59 -0.35 -5.57 5.93
N GLU A 60 -0.85 -4.51 5.32
CA GLU A 60 -0.10 -3.70 4.35
C GLU A 60 0.02 -2.28 4.89
N ALA A 61 1.22 -1.86 5.25
CA ALA A 61 1.50 -0.49 5.69
C ALA A 61 1.40 0.45 4.49
N GLY A 62 0.28 1.16 4.40
CA GLY A 62 -0.13 1.93 3.23
C GLY A 62 -0.81 1.07 2.17
N THR A 63 -2.11 0.78 2.36
CA THR A 63 -2.90 -0.10 1.48
C THR A 63 -3.08 0.49 0.09
N ASN A 64 -2.34 -0.06 -0.87
CA ASN A 64 -2.17 0.51 -2.21
C ASN A 64 -3.48 0.57 -3.01
N LEU A 65 -4.30 -0.50 -2.98
CA LEU A 65 -5.51 -0.60 -3.82
C LEU A 65 -6.69 0.25 -3.35
N ILE A 66 -6.59 0.87 -2.18
CA ILE A 66 -7.59 1.81 -1.66
C ILE A 66 -7.03 3.23 -1.53
N GLY A 67 -6.06 3.59 -2.37
CA GLY A 67 -5.50 4.94 -2.39
C GLY A 67 -4.28 5.17 -1.50
N GLY A 68 -3.48 4.13 -1.22
CA GLY A 68 -2.28 4.25 -0.37
C GLY A 68 -2.61 4.56 1.09
N GLN A 69 -3.80 4.17 1.54
CA GLN A 69 -4.34 4.56 2.85
C GLN A 69 -3.59 3.89 4.01
N PRO A 70 -3.28 4.66 5.07
CA PRO A 70 -2.52 4.16 6.20
C PRO A 70 -3.36 3.25 7.10
N ILE A 71 -2.65 2.39 7.84
CA ILE A 71 -3.17 1.59 8.95
C ILE A 71 -2.61 2.12 10.28
N SER A 72 -3.45 2.21 11.30
CA SER A 72 -3.04 2.68 12.62
C SER A 72 -2.23 1.64 13.39
N TYR A 73 -1.34 2.10 14.28
CA TYR A 73 -0.61 1.20 15.18
C TYR A 73 -1.55 0.39 16.08
N GLU A 74 -2.58 1.02 16.63
CA GLU A 74 -3.56 0.32 17.48
C GLU A 74 -4.33 -0.76 16.72
N ASN A 75 -4.66 -0.55 15.44
CA ASN A 75 -5.29 -1.58 14.63
C ASN A 75 -4.32 -2.72 14.31
N MET A 76 -3.05 -2.43 14.00
CA MET A 76 -2.01 -3.46 13.83
C MET A 76 -1.87 -4.31 15.09
N LYS A 77 -1.79 -3.68 16.25
CA LYS A 77 -1.67 -4.33 17.56
C LYS A 77 -2.88 -5.22 17.88
N ALA A 78 -4.09 -4.73 17.64
CA ALA A 78 -5.31 -5.50 17.86
C ALA A 78 -5.40 -6.71 16.92
N ALA A 79 -5.14 -6.53 15.62
CA ALA A 79 -5.17 -7.61 14.63
C ALA A 79 -4.13 -8.70 14.95
N THR A 80 -2.89 -8.31 15.28
CA THR A 80 -1.84 -9.28 15.63
C THR A 80 -2.14 -9.99 16.96
N ALA A 81 -2.78 -9.33 17.92
CA ALA A 81 -3.24 -9.97 19.15
C ALA A 81 -4.33 -11.02 18.88
N ILE A 82 -5.27 -10.75 17.97
CA ILE A 82 -6.25 -11.73 17.51
C ILE A 82 -5.54 -12.95 16.91
N CYS A 83 -4.65 -12.74 15.95
CA CYS A 83 -3.92 -13.82 15.28
C CYS A 83 -3.14 -14.70 16.28
N ARG A 84 -2.43 -14.08 17.23
CA ARG A 84 -1.66 -14.80 18.26
C ARG A 84 -2.54 -15.71 19.13
N ARG A 85 -3.76 -15.29 19.50
CA ARG A 85 -4.69 -16.14 20.27
C ARG A 85 -5.07 -17.43 19.53
N HIS A 86 -5.01 -17.39 18.21
CA HIS A 86 -5.38 -18.52 17.35
C HIS A 86 -4.18 -19.24 16.73
N GLY A 87 -2.94 -18.85 17.07
CA GLY A 87 -1.71 -19.46 16.53
C GLY A 87 -1.50 -19.19 15.03
N ILE A 88 -2.06 -18.10 14.50
CA ILE A 88 -1.96 -17.69 13.10
C ILE A 88 -0.77 -16.75 12.94
N LEU A 89 0.10 -17.02 11.95
CA LEU A 89 1.25 -16.17 11.63
C LEU A 89 0.81 -14.77 11.16
N THR A 90 1.60 -13.77 11.54
CA THR A 90 1.37 -12.38 11.17
C THR A 90 2.45 -11.88 10.24
N VAL A 91 2.04 -11.28 9.12
CA VAL A 91 2.94 -10.78 8.08
C VAL A 91 2.69 -9.30 7.84
N LEU A 92 3.75 -8.49 7.82
CA LEU A 92 3.69 -7.08 7.44
C LEU A 92 4.33 -6.86 6.07
N ASP A 93 3.56 -6.33 5.14
CA ASP A 93 4.11 -5.64 3.98
C ASP A 93 4.49 -4.20 4.38
N ALA A 94 5.77 -3.99 4.59
CA ALA A 94 6.33 -2.72 5.01
C ALA A 94 6.81 -1.84 3.85
N SER A 95 6.40 -2.13 2.62
CA SER A 95 6.88 -1.42 1.43
C SER A 95 6.60 0.08 1.45
N LEU A 96 5.52 0.53 2.11
CA LEU A 96 5.17 1.93 2.29
C LEU A 96 5.23 2.37 3.77
N LEU A 97 6.00 1.64 4.59
CA LEU A 97 6.04 1.88 6.03
C LEU A 97 6.42 3.32 6.38
N GLN A 98 7.32 3.95 5.63
CA GLN A 98 7.73 5.33 5.92
C GLN A 98 6.56 6.33 5.79
N ASP A 99 5.67 6.17 4.78
CA ASP A 99 4.48 7.03 4.67
C ASP A 99 3.50 6.71 5.80
N ASN A 100 3.34 5.43 6.13
CA ASN A 100 2.49 5.00 7.24
C ASN A 100 3.00 5.52 8.60
N LEU A 101 4.31 5.55 8.82
CA LEU A 101 4.94 6.12 10.02
C LEU A 101 4.64 7.63 10.15
N TYR A 102 4.70 8.37 9.05
CA TYR A 102 4.29 9.77 9.04
C TYR A 102 2.84 9.92 9.52
N PHE A 103 1.91 9.14 8.99
CA PHE A 103 0.51 9.21 9.38
C PHE A 103 0.27 8.77 10.83
N ILE A 104 0.93 7.71 11.31
CA ILE A 104 0.87 7.33 12.72
C ILE A 104 1.37 8.48 13.60
N LYS A 105 2.55 9.04 13.29
CA LYS A 105 3.16 10.12 14.04
C LYS A 105 2.30 11.38 14.11
N THR A 106 1.55 11.68 13.04
CA THR A 106 0.74 12.91 12.95
C THR A 106 -0.71 12.72 13.35
N ARG A 107 -1.24 11.49 13.33
CA ARG A 107 -2.67 11.22 13.57
C ARG A 107 -2.97 10.42 14.83
N GLU A 108 -1.99 9.67 15.39
CA GLU A 108 -2.13 8.94 16.66
C GLU A 108 -1.49 9.70 17.80
N THR A 109 -2.29 10.45 18.57
CA THR A 109 -1.81 11.30 19.68
C THR A 109 -1.03 10.53 20.73
N ALA A 110 -1.38 9.27 21.00
CA ALA A 110 -0.68 8.41 21.95
C ALA A 110 0.79 8.12 21.57
N LEU A 111 1.15 8.32 20.30
CA LEU A 111 2.49 8.09 19.77
C LEU A 111 3.22 9.38 19.37
N ALA A 112 2.60 10.54 19.59
CA ALA A 112 3.14 11.84 19.20
C ALA A 112 4.53 12.13 19.78
N ASP A 113 4.81 11.69 21.01
CA ASP A 113 6.09 11.91 21.69
C ASP A 113 7.17 10.89 21.32
N LYS A 114 6.83 9.80 20.65
CA LYS A 114 7.79 8.76 20.27
C LYS A 114 8.54 9.15 18.99
N SER A 115 9.82 8.83 18.92
CA SER A 115 10.57 8.96 17.66
C SER A 115 10.06 7.98 16.59
N VAL A 116 10.28 8.30 15.31
CA VAL A 116 9.97 7.41 14.19
C VAL A 116 10.62 6.04 14.40
N ARG A 117 11.88 6.01 14.85
CA ARG A 117 12.61 4.77 15.15
C ARG A 117 11.93 3.94 16.25
N GLN A 118 11.44 4.57 17.31
CA GLN A 118 10.71 3.88 18.38
C GLN A 118 9.40 3.27 17.84
N ILE A 119 8.63 4.02 17.05
CA ILE A 119 7.40 3.52 16.44
C ILE A 119 7.69 2.36 15.49
N THR A 120 8.73 2.48 14.66
CA THR A 120 9.18 1.40 13.75
C THR A 120 9.49 0.12 14.53
N ARG A 121 10.22 0.24 15.65
CA ARG A 121 10.53 -0.91 16.52
C ARG A 121 9.26 -1.52 17.12
N MET A 122 8.37 -0.69 17.63
CA MET A 122 7.09 -1.15 18.19
C MET A 122 6.25 -1.90 17.15
N ILE A 123 6.20 -1.42 15.90
CA ILE A 123 5.53 -2.11 14.79
C ILE A 123 6.22 -3.44 14.49
N ALA A 124 7.54 -3.43 14.35
CA ALA A 124 8.30 -4.64 14.04
C ALA A 124 8.10 -5.75 15.09
N ASP A 125 7.94 -5.39 16.36
CA ASP A 125 7.72 -6.34 17.45
C ASP A 125 6.33 -7.01 17.43
N LEU A 126 5.39 -6.52 16.59
CA LEU A 126 4.06 -7.11 16.42
C LEU A 126 4.04 -8.30 15.46
N PHE A 127 4.96 -8.39 14.50
CA PHE A 127 4.87 -9.32 13.37
C PHE A 127 5.91 -10.44 13.44
N ASP A 128 5.53 -11.60 12.90
CA ASP A 128 6.41 -12.77 12.76
C ASP A 128 7.29 -12.68 11.52
N ILE A 129 6.74 -12.15 10.43
CA ILE A 129 7.42 -11.91 9.16
C ILE A 129 7.19 -10.46 8.73
N ILE A 130 8.25 -9.80 8.28
CA ILE A 130 8.18 -8.48 7.67
C ILE A 130 8.92 -8.54 6.35
N TYR A 131 8.30 -8.04 5.29
CA TYR A 131 9.00 -7.86 4.02
C TYR A 131 8.74 -6.46 3.46
N PHE A 132 9.64 -5.99 2.62
CA PHE A 132 9.51 -4.67 2.01
C PHE A 132 10.24 -4.57 0.67
N SER A 133 9.76 -3.65 -0.16
CA SER A 133 10.47 -3.17 -1.33
C SER A 133 11.33 -1.96 -0.95
N ALA A 134 12.65 -2.09 -1.09
CA ALA A 134 13.58 -0.99 -0.80
C ALA A 134 13.44 0.20 -1.77
N ARG A 135 12.79 0.03 -2.91
CA ARG A 135 12.47 1.15 -3.83
C ARG A 135 11.57 2.23 -3.21
N LYS A 136 10.92 1.91 -2.11
CA LYS A 136 10.04 2.80 -1.35
C LYS A 136 10.61 3.01 0.04
N PHE A 137 10.63 1.97 0.88
CA PHE A 137 11.23 1.98 2.20
C PHE A 137 12.71 1.66 2.11
N GLY A 138 13.60 2.61 2.45
CA GLY A 138 15.05 2.47 2.31
C GLY A 138 15.65 3.10 1.03
N PHE A 139 14.83 3.69 0.15
CA PHE A 139 15.24 4.52 -1.01
C PHE A 139 16.29 3.88 -1.95
N ALA A 140 16.34 2.54 -2.03
CA ALA A 140 17.29 1.80 -2.84
C ALA A 140 16.58 0.76 -3.71
N ARG A 141 17.33 0.03 -4.53
CA ARG A 141 16.82 -1.16 -5.22
C ARG A 141 16.83 -2.37 -4.29
N GLY A 142 16.06 -3.42 -4.66
CA GLY A 142 15.99 -4.63 -3.90
C GLY A 142 14.92 -4.61 -2.81
N GLY A 143 15.15 -5.31 -1.74
CA GLY A 143 14.28 -5.47 -0.60
C GLY A 143 14.82 -6.48 0.39
N ALA A 144 14.06 -6.82 1.41
CA ALA A 144 14.40 -7.87 2.35
C ALA A 144 13.16 -8.54 2.93
N ILE A 145 13.36 -9.73 3.45
CA ILE A 145 12.42 -10.48 4.27
C ILE A 145 13.08 -10.69 5.63
N LEU A 146 12.42 -10.31 6.70
CA LEU A 146 12.85 -10.52 8.07
C LEU A 146 11.89 -11.53 8.71
N VAL A 147 12.43 -12.54 9.32
CA VAL A 147 11.68 -13.62 9.97
C VAL A 147 12.10 -13.70 11.43
N ARG A 148 11.14 -13.72 12.35
CA ARG A 148 11.44 -13.75 13.79
C ARG A 148 11.86 -15.12 14.27
N ASP A 149 11.17 -16.15 13.81
CA ASP A 149 11.43 -17.55 14.22
C ASP A 149 12.52 -18.18 13.36
N ALA A 150 13.55 -18.74 14.00
CA ALA A 150 14.69 -19.33 13.31
C ALA A 150 14.31 -20.61 12.53
N ALA A 151 13.39 -21.44 13.04
CA ALA A 151 12.98 -22.65 12.34
C ALA A 151 12.20 -22.30 11.07
N LEU A 152 11.32 -21.30 11.16
CA LEU A 152 10.61 -20.77 9.99
C LEU A 152 11.58 -20.16 8.98
N PHE A 153 12.60 -19.39 9.44
CA PHE A 153 13.62 -18.84 8.57
C PHE A 153 14.36 -19.97 7.81
N HIS A 154 14.85 -20.99 8.51
CA HIS A 154 15.55 -22.12 7.89
C HIS A 154 14.69 -22.88 6.89
N SER A 155 13.37 -22.99 7.13
CA SER A 155 12.45 -23.61 6.16
C SER A 155 12.28 -22.81 4.86
N MET A 156 12.63 -21.52 4.86
CA MET A 156 12.54 -20.64 3.70
C MET A 156 13.87 -20.47 2.96
N GLU A 157 14.99 -20.84 3.54
CA GLU A 157 16.35 -20.60 3.00
C GLU A 157 16.51 -21.15 1.58
N ASP A 158 16.02 -22.37 1.33
CA ASP A 158 16.13 -23.04 0.02
C ASP A 158 15.35 -22.33 -1.09
N LEU A 159 14.38 -21.48 -0.75
CA LEU A 159 13.63 -20.69 -1.72
C LEU A 159 14.45 -19.51 -2.28
N ILE A 160 15.43 -19.01 -1.53
CA ILE A 160 16.25 -17.87 -1.96
C ILE A 160 17.07 -18.20 -3.22
N PRO A 161 17.86 -19.29 -3.26
CA PRO A 161 18.57 -19.67 -4.48
C PRO A 161 17.67 -19.93 -5.68
N MET A 162 16.44 -20.38 -5.44
CA MET A 162 15.49 -20.67 -6.51
C MET A 162 14.89 -19.42 -7.16
N PHE A 163 14.67 -18.35 -6.38
CA PHE A 163 13.89 -17.20 -6.82
C PHE A 163 14.67 -15.88 -6.88
N GLU A 164 15.69 -15.68 -5.99
CA GLU A 164 16.31 -14.37 -5.80
C GLU A 164 17.84 -14.37 -5.85
N GLY A 165 18.51 -15.51 -5.82
CA GLY A 165 19.96 -15.63 -5.81
C GLY A 165 20.51 -16.39 -4.60
N PHE A 166 21.66 -15.99 -4.04
CA PHE A 166 22.25 -16.68 -2.88
C PHE A 166 21.87 -16.03 -1.55
N LEU A 167 21.86 -16.83 -0.48
CA LEU A 167 21.53 -16.40 0.88
C LEU A 167 22.34 -15.19 1.37
N THR A 168 23.59 -15.06 0.93
CA THR A 168 24.51 -14.00 1.38
C THR A 168 24.12 -12.61 0.88
N TYR A 169 23.42 -12.50 -0.25
CA TYR A 169 23.07 -11.21 -0.85
C TYR A 169 21.68 -11.16 -1.52
N GLY A 170 20.96 -12.28 -1.64
CA GLY A 170 19.62 -12.31 -2.21
C GLY A 170 19.51 -11.67 -3.61
N GLY A 171 20.56 -11.77 -4.44
CA GLY A 171 20.63 -11.14 -5.76
C GLY A 171 20.95 -9.64 -5.74
N MET A 172 21.18 -9.02 -4.58
CA MET A 172 21.51 -7.60 -4.45
C MET A 172 23.03 -7.37 -4.58
N SER A 173 23.43 -6.28 -5.22
CA SER A 173 24.83 -5.83 -5.22
C SER A 173 25.20 -5.17 -3.89
N VAL A 174 26.48 -5.16 -3.54
CA VAL A 174 27.00 -4.45 -2.36
C VAL A 174 26.59 -2.97 -2.37
N LYS A 175 26.67 -2.32 -3.54
CA LYS A 175 26.24 -0.93 -3.74
C LYS A 175 24.78 -0.70 -3.36
N GLU A 176 23.90 -1.64 -3.68
CA GLU A 176 22.47 -1.55 -3.34
C GLU A 176 22.23 -1.75 -1.85
N MET A 177 23.00 -2.66 -1.22
CA MET A 177 22.94 -2.88 0.24
C MET A 177 23.45 -1.67 1.02
N GLU A 178 24.56 -1.07 0.58
CA GLU A 178 25.06 0.18 1.18
C GLU A 178 24.08 1.33 1.03
N ALA A 179 23.53 1.54 -0.16
CA ALA A 179 22.51 2.56 -0.41
C ALA A 179 21.26 2.35 0.45
N MET A 180 20.81 1.09 0.60
CA MET A 180 19.67 0.74 1.44
C MET A 180 19.94 1.01 2.93
N THR A 181 21.17 0.79 3.41
CA THR A 181 21.56 1.09 4.80
C THR A 181 21.42 2.58 5.09
N VAL A 182 21.94 3.44 4.20
CA VAL A 182 21.77 4.89 4.32
C VAL A 182 20.29 5.28 4.23
N GLY A 183 19.55 4.70 3.27
CA GLY A 183 18.13 4.98 3.09
C GLY A 183 17.27 4.59 4.29
N PHE A 184 17.64 3.55 5.05
CA PHE A 184 16.95 3.23 6.31
C PHE A 184 17.16 4.30 7.37
N GLU A 185 18.37 4.83 7.51
CA GLU A 185 18.62 5.94 8.43
C GLU A 185 17.79 7.17 8.03
N GLU A 186 17.78 7.52 6.76
CA GLU A 186 16.92 8.61 6.23
C GLU A 186 15.43 8.34 6.46
N SER A 187 14.98 7.09 6.36
CA SER A 187 13.57 6.72 6.61
C SER A 187 13.15 6.83 8.07
N MET A 188 14.09 7.07 9.00
CA MET A 188 13.81 7.34 10.41
C MET A 188 13.74 8.84 10.72
N ASP A 189 13.98 9.69 9.72
CA ASP A 189 13.92 11.15 9.85
C ASP A 189 12.54 11.67 9.43
N MET A 190 11.85 12.38 10.32
CA MET A 190 10.53 12.94 10.09
C MET A 190 10.53 13.96 8.95
N ASP A 191 11.58 14.78 8.82
CA ASP A 191 11.70 15.78 7.75
C ASP A 191 11.82 15.12 6.36
N VAL A 192 12.36 13.92 6.31
CA VAL A 192 12.45 13.12 5.08
C VAL A 192 11.14 12.44 4.75
N ILE A 193 10.54 11.73 5.70
CA ILE A 193 9.33 10.92 5.43
C ILE A 193 8.07 11.78 5.25
N SER A 194 8.05 13.01 5.77
CA SER A 194 6.91 13.92 5.61
C SER A 194 6.75 14.44 4.18
N GLN A 195 7.83 14.55 3.41
CA GLN A 195 7.84 15.19 2.09
C GLN A 195 6.83 14.56 1.11
N GLY A 196 6.80 13.22 1.02
CA GLY A 196 5.87 12.53 0.13
C GLY A 196 4.41 12.79 0.48
N PRO A 197 3.96 12.48 1.70
CA PRO A 197 2.60 12.73 2.15
C PRO A 197 2.17 14.20 2.02
N GLN A 198 3.03 15.17 2.33
CA GLN A 198 2.70 16.60 2.21
C GLN A 198 2.46 17.02 0.75
N PHE A 199 3.28 16.55 -0.20
CA PHE A 199 3.03 16.77 -1.64
C PHE A 199 1.73 16.14 -2.12
N ILE A 200 1.44 14.94 -1.63
CA ILE A 200 0.20 14.24 -1.96
C ILE A 200 -1.00 14.97 -1.39
N ASP A 201 -0.96 15.38 -0.12
CA ASP A 201 -2.03 16.15 0.51
C ASP A 201 -2.27 17.48 -0.23
N TYR A 202 -1.20 18.18 -0.63
CA TYR A 202 -1.31 19.38 -1.45
C TYR A 202 -2.06 19.10 -2.76
N CYS A 203 -1.66 18.07 -3.50
CA CYS A 203 -2.29 17.70 -4.76
C CYS A 203 -3.76 17.29 -4.57
N VAL A 204 -4.05 16.46 -3.57
CA VAL A 204 -5.41 15.98 -3.26
C VAL A 204 -6.32 17.15 -2.89
N ASN A 205 -5.88 18.04 -2.00
CA ASN A 205 -6.68 19.20 -1.57
C ASN A 205 -6.96 20.15 -2.74
N ARG A 206 -5.96 20.45 -3.56
CA ARG A 206 -6.13 21.30 -4.76
C ARG A 206 -7.12 20.71 -5.77
N LEU A 207 -7.03 19.39 -6.01
CA LEU A 207 -7.97 18.70 -6.90
C LEU A 207 -9.38 18.68 -6.31
N ALA A 208 -9.52 18.42 -5.01
CA ALA A 208 -10.80 18.45 -4.31
C ALA A 208 -11.44 19.84 -4.34
N ASP A 209 -10.66 20.92 -4.16
CA ASP A 209 -11.12 22.31 -4.26
C ASP A 209 -11.68 22.63 -5.66
N TYR A 210 -11.18 21.96 -6.70
CA TYR A 210 -11.72 22.06 -8.06
C TYR A 210 -12.91 21.13 -8.33
N GLY A 211 -13.36 20.37 -7.32
CA GLY A 211 -14.46 19.42 -7.45
C GLY A 211 -14.09 18.10 -8.12
N VAL A 212 -12.80 17.88 -8.39
CA VAL A 212 -12.32 16.60 -8.95
C VAL A 212 -12.48 15.49 -7.90
N PRO A 213 -13.14 14.36 -8.23
CA PRO A 213 -13.31 13.27 -7.28
C PRO A 213 -11.97 12.56 -7.02
N VAL A 214 -11.47 12.69 -5.80
CA VAL A 214 -10.22 12.11 -5.32
C VAL A 214 -10.42 11.39 -4.00
N ILE A 215 -9.54 10.44 -3.70
CA ILE A 215 -9.53 9.79 -2.40
C ILE A 215 -9.08 10.78 -1.32
N THR A 216 -9.93 11.01 -0.33
CA THR A 216 -9.67 11.86 0.83
C THR A 216 -9.77 11.08 2.15
N PRO A 217 -8.95 11.43 3.18
CA PRO A 217 -7.73 12.26 3.08
C PRO A 217 -6.68 11.61 2.20
N GLY A 218 -5.66 12.36 1.77
CA GLY A 218 -4.54 11.84 1.01
C GLY A 218 -3.84 10.69 1.74
N GLY A 219 -3.48 9.66 0.99
CA GLY A 219 -2.70 8.51 1.47
C GLY A 219 -1.20 8.64 1.14
N GLY A 220 -0.49 7.52 1.18
CA GLY A 220 0.90 7.43 0.72
C GLY A 220 1.02 7.15 -0.78
N LEU A 221 2.24 7.27 -1.31
CA LEU A 221 2.65 6.89 -2.67
C LEU A 221 2.14 7.80 -3.79
N GLY A 222 0.96 8.38 -3.71
CA GLY A 222 0.40 9.23 -4.76
C GLY A 222 -1.01 9.72 -4.48
N ALA A 223 -1.48 10.68 -5.27
CA ALA A 223 -2.88 11.08 -5.31
C ALA A 223 -3.69 10.09 -6.15
N HIS A 224 -4.91 9.79 -5.73
CA HIS A 224 -5.76 8.81 -6.41
C HIS A 224 -7.08 9.47 -6.81
N ILE A 225 -7.37 9.45 -8.10
CA ILE A 225 -8.63 9.94 -8.67
C ILE A 225 -9.65 8.79 -8.63
N ASP A 226 -10.86 9.06 -8.14
CA ASP A 226 -12.00 8.14 -8.24
C ASP A 226 -12.59 8.23 -9.66
N VAL A 227 -12.25 7.25 -10.48
CA VAL A 227 -12.60 7.29 -11.91
C VAL A 227 -14.08 6.97 -12.15
N LYS A 228 -14.74 6.23 -11.25
CA LYS A 228 -16.19 6.04 -11.36
C LYS A 228 -16.96 7.35 -11.27
N ALA A 229 -16.50 8.24 -10.40
CA ALA A 229 -17.10 9.57 -10.26
C ALA A 229 -16.57 10.57 -11.31
N PHE A 230 -15.35 10.40 -11.79
CA PHE A 230 -14.73 11.25 -12.81
C PHE A 230 -15.33 10.98 -14.22
N LEU A 231 -15.55 9.70 -14.57
CA LEU A 231 -16.08 9.25 -15.86
C LEU A 231 -17.34 8.40 -15.67
N PRO A 232 -18.44 8.94 -15.13
CA PRO A 232 -19.64 8.17 -14.78
C PRO A 232 -20.33 7.53 -16.00
N HIS A 233 -20.02 8.02 -17.20
CA HIS A 233 -20.56 7.52 -18.47
C HIS A 233 -19.75 6.38 -19.08
N VAL A 234 -18.57 6.06 -18.51
CA VAL A 234 -17.71 4.93 -18.96
C VAL A 234 -17.79 3.80 -17.94
N PRO A 235 -18.42 2.66 -18.25
CA PRO A 235 -18.55 1.55 -17.32
C PRO A 235 -17.18 0.91 -17.00
N GLN A 236 -17.03 0.37 -15.81
CA GLN A 236 -15.78 -0.30 -15.37
C GLN A 236 -15.36 -1.46 -16.29
N THR A 237 -16.32 -2.16 -16.91
CA THR A 237 -16.07 -3.22 -17.89
C THR A 237 -15.35 -2.72 -19.15
N GLN A 238 -15.32 -1.41 -19.39
CA GLN A 238 -14.55 -0.77 -20.45
C GLN A 238 -13.25 -0.15 -19.93
N TYR A 239 -12.80 -0.52 -18.72
CA TYR A 239 -11.55 -0.08 -18.11
C TYR A 239 -11.45 1.45 -18.01
N SER A 240 -12.42 2.07 -17.38
CA SER A 240 -12.51 3.54 -17.27
C SER A 240 -11.24 4.19 -16.71
N ALA A 241 -10.57 3.57 -15.73
CA ALA A 241 -9.29 4.07 -15.21
C ALA A 241 -8.15 4.00 -16.24
N GLY A 242 -8.14 2.97 -17.08
CA GLY A 242 -7.23 2.87 -18.22
C GLY A 242 -7.49 3.95 -19.26
N ALA A 243 -8.78 4.20 -19.58
CA ALA A 243 -9.19 5.26 -20.49
C ALA A 243 -8.73 6.65 -20.00
N LEU A 244 -8.96 6.97 -18.71
CA LEU A 244 -8.48 8.22 -18.10
C LEU A 244 -6.95 8.34 -18.14
N SER A 245 -6.24 7.24 -17.88
CA SER A 245 -4.77 7.20 -17.99
C SER A 245 -4.28 7.57 -19.40
N CYS A 246 -4.91 6.99 -20.42
CA CYS A 246 -4.59 7.31 -21.83
C CYS A 246 -4.92 8.76 -22.17
N ALA A 247 -6.07 9.26 -21.75
CA ALA A 247 -6.48 10.64 -21.99
C ALA A 247 -5.48 11.65 -21.39
N LEU A 248 -5.09 11.46 -20.13
CA LEU A 248 -4.08 12.31 -19.46
C LEU A 248 -2.72 12.24 -20.15
N TYR A 249 -2.34 11.07 -20.66
CA TYR A 249 -1.09 10.94 -21.40
C TYR A 249 -1.12 11.70 -22.72
N ILE A 250 -2.22 11.60 -23.46
CA ILE A 250 -2.38 12.28 -24.76
C ILE A 250 -2.44 13.79 -24.59
N CYS A 251 -3.21 14.29 -23.63
CA CYS A 251 -3.45 15.74 -23.48
C CYS A 251 -2.39 16.47 -22.64
N GLY A 252 -1.61 15.75 -21.81
CA GLY A 252 -0.69 16.38 -20.87
C GLY A 252 0.66 15.70 -20.71
N GLY A 253 0.93 14.58 -21.40
CA GLY A 253 2.15 13.79 -21.19
C GLY A 253 2.24 13.19 -19.76
N ILE A 254 1.11 13.10 -19.07
CA ILE A 254 1.04 12.64 -17.68
C ILE A 254 0.74 11.14 -17.66
N ARG A 255 1.67 10.38 -17.10
CA ARG A 255 1.49 8.92 -16.94
C ARG A 255 0.85 8.61 -15.59
N GLY A 256 -0.44 8.35 -15.60
CA GLY A 256 -1.15 7.75 -14.46
C GLY A 256 -0.98 6.23 -14.44
N MET A 257 -1.33 5.61 -13.33
CA MET A 257 -1.35 4.16 -13.18
C MET A 257 -2.75 3.73 -12.75
N GLU A 258 -3.36 2.92 -13.57
CA GLU A 258 -4.66 2.30 -13.31
C GLU A 258 -4.60 1.40 -12.06
N ARG A 259 -5.65 1.44 -11.24
CA ARG A 259 -5.86 0.63 -10.03
C ARG A 259 -7.34 0.30 -9.90
N GLY A 260 -7.81 -0.64 -10.70
CA GLY A 260 -9.20 -1.01 -10.76
C GLY A 260 -9.40 -2.35 -11.48
N THR A 261 -10.45 -2.43 -12.26
CA THR A 261 -10.88 -3.66 -12.95
C THR A 261 -9.79 -4.29 -13.82
N LEU A 262 -8.96 -3.49 -14.50
CA LEU A 262 -7.82 -3.99 -15.28
C LEU A 262 -6.76 -4.70 -14.42
N SER A 263 -6.67 -4.38 -13.14
CA SER A 263 -5.73 -4.99 -12.18
C SER A 263 -6.26 -6.27 -11.52
N GLU A 264 -7.54 -6.61 -11.73
CA GLU A 264 -8.12 -7.84 -11.20
C GLU A 264 -7.85 -9.03 -12.12
N GLU A 265 -7.88 -10.23 -11.54
CA GLU A 265 -7.85 -11.48 -12.32
C GLU A 265 -9.24 -11.73 -12.92
N ARG A 266 -9.27 -12.24 -14.15
CA ARG A 266 -10.53 -12.68 -14.77
C ARG A 266 -11.10 -13.90 -14.07
N GLU A 267 -12.42 -14.05 -14.14
CA GLU A 267 -13.08 -15.27 -13.72
C GLU A 267 -12.67 -16.44 -14.64
N PRO A 268 -12.83 -17.72 -14.20
CA PRO A 268 -12.45 -18.87 -14.99
C PRO A 268 -13.13 -18.98 -16.37
N ASP A 269 -14.31 -18.37 -16.52
CA ASP A 269 -15.05 -18.29 -17.77
C ASP A 269 -14.59 -17.16 -18.71
N GLY A 270 -13.58 -16.38 -18.29
CA GLY A 270 -13.02 -15.25 -19.02
C GLY A 270 -13.75 -13.93 -18.81
N THR A 271 -14.78 -13.88 -17.97
CA THR A 271 -15.46 -12.63 -17.62
C THR A 271 -14.60 -11.75 -16.71
N GLU A 272 -14.81 -10.43 -16.81
CA GLU A 272 -14.08 -9.46 -15.99
C GLU A 272 -14.57 -9.48 -14.55
N ARG A 273 -13.63 -9.55 -13.60
CA ARG A 273 -13.92 -9.31 -12.18
C ARG A 273 -13.90 -7.82 -11.94
N ILE A 274 -15.07 -7.25 -11.63
CA ILE A 274 -15.19 -5.83 -11.38
C ILE A 274 -14.56 -5.47 -10.02
N ALA A 275 -13.61 -4.55 -10.04
CA ALA A 275 -12.97 -4.05 -8.82
C ALA A 275 -13.96 -3.25 -7.95
N SER A 276 -13.80 -3.33 -6.63
CA SER A 276 -14.59 -2.52 -5.69
C SER A 276 -14.36 -1.01 -5.87
N MET A 277 -13.14 -0.62 -6.19
CA MET A 277 -12.76 0.76 -6.52
C MET A 277 -12.14 0.82 -7.92
N GLU A 278 -12.38 1.91 -8.64
CA GLU A 278 -11.78 2.16 -9.94
C GLU A 278 -10.98 3.45 -9.85
N LEU A 279 -9.66 3.32 -9.65
CA LEU A 279 -8.80 4.45 -9.31
C LEU A 279 -7.74 4.69 -10.38
N LEU A 280 -7.41 5.96 -10.60
CA LEU A 280 -6.19 6.36 -11.30
C LEU A 280 -5.20 6.94 -10.31
N ARG A 281 -4.03 6.31 -10.15
CA ARG A 281 -2.96 6.77 -9.28
C ARG A 281 -2.01 7.70 -10.01
N LEU A 282 -1.83 8.90 -9.49
CA LEU A 282 -0.76 9.82 -9.83
C LEU A 282 0.35 9.65 -8.79
N ALA A 283 1.40 8.90 -9.15
CA ALA A 283 2.48 8.58 -8.23
C ALA A 283 3.42 9.78 -8.02
N PHE A 284 3.77 10.05 -6.75
CA PHE A 284 4.71 11.09 -6.36
C PHE A 284 5.97 10.46 -5.75
N PRO A 285 6.97 10.07 -6.56
CA PRO A 285 8.27 9.67 -6.03
C PRO A 285 8.90 10.83 -5.28
N ARG A 286 9.47 10.53 -4.10
CA ARG A 286 10.11 11.56 -3.28
C ARG A 286 11.30 12.20 -4.00
N ARG A 287 11.48 13.52 -3.77
CA ARG A 287 12.59 14.31 -4.29
C ARG A 287 12.74 14.30 -5.82
N VAL A 288 11.65 13.98 -6.54
CA VAL A 288 11.65 13.91 -8.01
C VAL A 288 10.90 15.09 -8.62
N PHE A 289 9.72 15.40 -8.09
CA PHE A 289 8.88 16.46 -8.65
C PHE A 289 8.97 17.76 -7.85
N THR A 290 8.96 18.86 -8.59
CA THR A 290 8.83 20.22 -8.03
C THR A 290 7.35 20.58 -7.86
N LEU A 291 7.06 21.63 -7.09
CA LEU A 291 5.72 22.15 -6.95
C LEU A 291 5.11 22.57 -8.29
N SER A 292 5.90 23.23 -9.16
CA SER A 292 5.45 23.64 -10.49
C SER A 292 5.05 22.47 -11.40
N GLN A 293 5.73 21.34 -11.28
CA GLN A 293 5.36 20.13 -12.01
C GLN A 293 4.06 19.52 -11.44
N THR A 294 3.87 19.58 -10.13
CA THR A 294 2.63 19.14 -9.48
C THR A 294 1.45 20.03 -9.89
N GLU A 295 1.62 21.36 -9.92
CA GLU A 295 0.60 22.29 -10.41
C GLU A 295 0.26 22.03 -11.88
N TYR A 296 1.23 21.75 -12.73
CA TYR A 296 0.96 21.36 -14.11
C TYR A 296 0.07 20.11 -14.19
N VAL A 297 0.34 19.11 -13.37
CA VAL A 297 -0.50 17.90 -13.32
C VAL A 297 -1.93 18.24 -12.88
N ILE A 298 -2.08 19.05 -11.82
CA ILE A 298 -3.37 19.49 -11.30
C ILE A 298 -4.17 20.23 -12.39
N ASP A 299 -3.54 21.17 -13.09
CA ASP A 299 -4.17 21.93 -14.18
C ASP A 299 -4.66 21.02 -15.32
N ARG A 300 -3.87 20.01 -15.70
CA ARG A 300 -4.28 19.08 -16.76
C ARG A 300 -5.38 18.15 -16.34
N VAL A 301 -5.37 17.67 -15.09
CA VAL A 301 -6.45 16.86 -14.54
C VAL A 301 -7.75 17.68 -14.49
N LYS A 302 -7.68 18.91 -13.99
CA LYS A 302 -8.83 19.83 -13.95
C LYS A 302 -9.38 20.08 -15.35
N TRP A 303 -8.51 20.45 -16.30
CA TRP A 303 -8.92 20.72 -17.69
C TRP A 303 -9.63 19.52 -18.33
N LEU A 304 -9.22 18.31 -17.99
CA LEU A 304 -9.84 17.09 -18.52
C LEU A 304 -11.18 16.76 -17.82
N TYR A 305 -11.36 17.25 -16.59
CA TYR A 305 -12.57 17.06 -15.80
C TYR A 305 -13.69 17.99 -16.22
N ASP A 306 -13.36 19.29 -16.54
CA ASP A 306 -14.29 20.31 -17.03
C ASP A 306 -14.83 19.96 -18.42
#